data_a41bf6bf612e66ee6fbce135b6a36af1
#
_entry.id   a41bf6bf612e66ee6fbce135b6a36af1
#
_cell.length_a   1.000
_cell.length_b   1.000
_cell.length_c   1.000
_cell.angle_alpha   90.00
_cell.angle_beta   90.00
_cell.angle_gamma   90.00
#
_symmetry.space_group_name_H-M   'P 1'
#
loop_
_entity.id
_entity.type
_entity.pdbx_description
1 polymer ?
#
loop_
_entity_poly.entity_id
_entity_poly.type
_entity_poly.pdbx_seq_one_letter_code
_entity_poly.pdbx_strand_id
1 'polypeptide(L)'
;VVSFDVDQNRVVCRGPLPASSESMSHGAIYAARPDANAVIHIHDAVMFGLLIQEGAPQTPADAAFGTPEMARAVGRLAAALPPVAVLVMAGHEDGIFAYGPDPQSARDELWDVYCRARRE
;
A
#
# COMPACT_ATOMS: atom_id res chain seq x y z
N VAL A 1 -5.61 -10.22 11.21
CA VAL A 1 -4.18 -10.52 11.40
C VAL A 1 -3.83 -10.35 12.88
N VAL A 2 -3.16 -11.34 13.43
CA VAL A 2 -2.73 -11.33 14.83
C VAL A 2 -1.28 -10.85 14.94
N SER A 3 -0.42 -11.30 14.03
CA SER A 3 0.99 -10.88 14.00
C SER A 3 1.56 -11.11 12.60
N PHE A 4 2.72 -10.49 12.35
CA PHE A 4 3.44 -10.71 11.10
C PHE A 4 4.95 -10.61 11.33
N ASP A 5 5.72 -11.27 10.45
CA ASP A 5 7.18 -11.24 10.45
C ASP A 5 7.65 -11.12 9.00
N VAL A 6 8.18 -9.94 8.64
CA VAL A 6 8.61 -9.65 7.27
C VAL A 6 9.77 -10.55 6.87
N ASP A 7 10.73 -10.76 7.76
CA ASP A 7 11.95 -11.52 7.44
C ASP A 7 11.64 -12.99 7.14
N GLN A 8 10.65 -13.56 7.83
CA GLN A 8 10.22 -14.94 7.62
C GLN A 8 9.09 -15.07 6.61
N ASN A 9 8.60 -13.96 6.06
CA ASN A 9 7.44 -13.92 5.16
C ASN A 9 6.25 -14.65 5.77
N ARG A 10 5.96 -14.35 7.03
CA ARG A 10 4.96 -15.09 7.81
C ARG A 10 3.90 -14.15 8.37
N VAL A 11 2.64 -14.53 8.19
CA VAL A 11 1.50 -13.83 8.76
C VAL A 11 0.69 -14.82 9.59
N VAL A 12 0.34 -14.43 10.81
CA VAL A 12 -0.55 -15.22 11.67
C VAL A 12 -1.90 -14.51 11.70
N CYS A 13 -2.96 -15.24 11.38
CA CYS A 13 -4.32 -14.68 11.38
C CYS A 13 -5.27 -15.60 12.12
N ARG A 14 -6.39 -15.03 12.55
CA ARG A 14 -7.49 -15.74 13.23
C ARG A 14 -8.79 -15.35 12.55
N GLY A 15 -9.60 -16.34 12.18
CA GLY A 15 -10.89 -16.13 11.55
C GLY A 15 -11.18 -17.18 10.50
N PRO A 16 -12.34 -17.09 9.84
CA PRO A 16 -12.78 -18.11 8.88
C PRO A 16 -12.04 -18.06 7.53
N LEU A 17 -11.35 -16.96 7.23
CA LEU A 17 -10.65 -16.78 5.96
C LEU A 17 -9.16 -16.50 6.20
N PRO A 18 -8.28 -16.91 5.27
CA PRO A 18 -6.88 -16.55 5.34
C PRO A 18 -6.70 -15.03 5.14
N ALA A 19 -5.61 -14.50 5.69
CA ALA A 19 -5.26 -13.09 5.49
C ALA A 19 -4.87 -12.84 4.03
N SER A 20 -5.02 -11.59 3.59
CA SER A 20 -4.59 -11.15 2.26
C SER A 20 -3.08 -11.36 2.07
N SER A 21 -2.66 -11.65 0.84
CA SER A 21 -1.25 -11.68 0.46
C SER A 21 -0.54 -10.34 0.70
N GLU A 22 -1.29 -9.25 0.83
CA GLU A 22 -0.75 -7.92 1.09
C GLU A 22 -0.73 -7.52 2.57
N SER A 23 -1.10 -8.43 3.48
CA SER A 23 -1.08 -8.16 4.93
C SER A 23 0.29 -7.72 5.41
N MET A 24 1.35 -8.29 4.85
CA MET A 24 2.73 -7.96 5.19
C MET A 24 3.05 -6.50 4.84
N SER A 25 2.62 -6.03 3.68
CA SER A 25 2.82 -4.64 3.25
C SER A 25 2.01 -3.66 4.08
N HIS A 26 0.77 -4.02 4.46
CA HIS A 26 -0.01 -3.24 5.44
C HIS A 26 0.78 -3.11 6.74
N GLY A 27 1.27 -4.21 7.27
CA GLY A 27 2.05 -4.23 8.50
C GLY A 27 3.31 -3.39 8.41
N ALA A 28 3.99 -3.42 7.27
CA ALA A 28 5.19 -2.63 7.03
C ALA A 28 4.92 -1.12 7.09
N ILE A 29 3.77 -0.67 6.56
CA ILE A 29 3.36 0.73 6.65
C ILE A 29 3.13 1.12 8.12
N TYR A 30 2.37 0.32 8.86
CA TYR A 30 2.11 0.60 10.27
C TYR A 30 3.41 0.64 11.10
N ALA A 31 4.35 -0.26 10.81
CA ALA A 31 5.63 -0.30 11.50
C ALA A 31 6.51 0.91 11.18
N ALA A 32 6.49 1.37 9.92
CA ALA A 32 7.29 2.50 9.46
C ALA A 32 6.71 3.85 9.90
N ARG A 33 5.39 3.91 10.11
CA ARG A 33 4.68 5.15 10.44
C ARG A 33 3.77 4.96 11.65
N PRO A 34 4.25 5.27 12.86
CA PRO A 34 3.43 5.19 14.08
C PRO A 34 2.18 6.07 14.03
N ASP A 35 2.17 7.11 13.19
CA ASP A 35 1.02 8.01 13.00
C ASP A 35 -0.01 7.46 12.01
N ALA A 36 0.27 6.36 11.31
CA ALA A 36 -0.69 5.72 10.41
C ALA A 36 -1.61 4.78 11.22
N ASN A 37 -2.91 5.02 11.14
CA ASN A 37 -3.93 4.21 11.78
C ASN A 37 -4.89 3.58 10.77
N ALA A 38 -4.72 3.86 9.49
CA ALA A 38 -5.49 3.27 8.41
C ALA A 38 -4.61 3.06 7.18
N VAL A 39 -4.74 1.90 6.57
CA VAL A 39 -4.07 1.56 5.30
C VAL A 39 -5.12 0.92 4.41
N ILE A 40 -5.23 1.42 3.18
CA ILE A 40 -6.16 0.90 2.17
C ILE A 40 -5.34 0.41 0.98
N HIS A 41 -5.64 -0.81 0.54
CA HIS A 41 -5.04 -1.39 -0.66
C HIS A 41 -6.15 -1.63 -1.70
N ILE A 42 -5.91 -1.17 -2.91
CA ILE A 42 -6.84 -1.36 -4.03
C ILE A 42 -6.10 -1.78 -5.29
N HIS A 43 -6.85 -2.30 -6.24
CA HIS A 43 -6.41 -2.54 -7.61
C HIS A 43 -7.30 -1.75 -8.55
N ASP A 44 -6.71 -0.87 -9.36
CA ASP A 44 -7.43 -0.08 -10.36
C ASP A 44 -6.46 0.33 -11.47
N ALA A 45 -6.68 -0.20 -12.67
CA ALA A 45 -5.77 0.01 -13.79
C ALA A 45 -5.66 1.46 -14.21
N VAL A 46 -6.77 2.21 -14.19
CA VAL A 46 -6.80 3.61 -14.62
C VAL A 46 -6.06 4.50 -13.64
N MET A 47 -6.32 4.32 -12.34
CA MET A 47 -5.62 5.06 -11.29
C MET A 47 -4.12 4.72 -11.28
N PHE A 48 -3.79 3.44 -11.40
CA PHE A 48 -2.41 2.97 -11.46
C PHE A 48 -1.66 3.64 -12.61
N GLY A 49 -2.23 3.62 -13.80
CA GLY A 49 -1.63 4.25 -14.97
C GLY A 49 -1.40 5.75 -14.80
N LEU A 50 -2.38 6.46 -14.23
CA LEU A 50 -2.25 7.88 -13.95
C LEU A 50 -1.11 8.15 -12.96
N LEU A 51 -1.06 7.40 -11.87
CA LEU A 51 -0.02 7.58 -10.84
C LEU A 51 1.38 7.29 -11.39
N ILE A 52 1.53 6.25 -12.19
CA ILE A 52 2.81 5.97 -12.86
C ILE A 52 3.20 7.14 -13.76
N GLN A 53 2.26 7.65 -14.56
CA GLN A 53 2.50 8.76 -15.48
C GLN A 53 2.90 10.04 -14.73
N GLU A 54 2.31 10.28 -13.56
CA GLU A 54 2.61 11.46 -12.74
C GLU A 54 3.92 11.33 -11.96
N GLY A 55 4.57 10.18 -12.01
CA GLY A 55 5.79 9.93 -11.25
C GLY A 55 5.56 9.77 -9.75
N ALA A 56 4.41 9.24 -9.36
CA ALA A 56 4.09 8.99 -7.95
C ALA A 56 5.12 8.04 -7.31
N PRO A 57 5.28 8.11 -5.97
CA PRO A 57 6.15 7.17 -5.28
C PRO A 57 5.77 5.73 -5.60
N GLN A 58 6.77 4.93 -5.98
CA GLN A 58 6.53 3.55 -6.41
C GLN A 58 7.61 2.61 -5.90
N THR A 59 7.22 1.36 -5.68
CA THR A 59 8.17 0.29 -5.36
C THR A 59 8.94 -0.13 -6.61
N PRO A 60 10.12 -0.77 -6.45
CA PRO A 60 10.84 -1.33 -7.60
C PRO A 60 9.97 -2.34 -8.38
N ALA A 61 10.07 -2.31 -9.71
CA ALA A 61 9.28 -3.19 -10.57
C ALA A 61 9.63 -4.68 -10.38
N ASP A 62 10.84 -4.98 -9.88
CA ASP A 62 11.28 -6.34 -9.60
C ASP A 62 10.89 -6.86 -8.21
N ALA A 63 10.29 -6.03 -7.36
CA ALA A 63 9.75 -6.46 -6.07
C ALA A 63 8.36 -7.05 -6.29
N ALA A 64 8.25 -8.37 -6.20
CA ALA A 64 6.99 -9.08 -6.47
C ALA A 64 6.04 -8.97 -5.28
N PHE A 65 4.73 -9.00 -5.56
CA PHE A 65 3.71 -8.97 -4.51
C PHE A 65 3.83 -10.19 -3.59
N GLY A 66 3.45 -9.99 -2.33
CA GLY A 66 3.47 -11.07 -1.34
C GLY A 66 4.87 -11.49 -0.90
N THR A 67 5.91 -10.69 -1.17
CA THR A 67 7.28 -10.99 -0.81
C THR A 67 7.81 -10.05 0.27
N PRO A 68 8.84 -10.46 1.04
CA PRO A 68 9.51 -9.56 1.97
C PRO A 68 10.10 -8.32 1.29
N GLU A 69 10.61 -8.46 0.07
CA GLU A 69 11.18 -7.36 -0.71
C GLU A 69 10.13 -6.28 -0.97
N MET A 70 8.91 -6.67 -1.36
CA MET A 70 7.82 -5.73 -1.56
C MET A 70 7.44 -5.04 -0.25
N ALA A 71 7.30 -5.79 0.83
CA ALA A 71 6.95 -5.23 2.14
C ALA A 71 7.98 -4.21 2.62
N ARG A 72 9.26 -4.53 2.46
CA ARG A 72 10.35 -3.61 2.84
C ARG A 72 10.34 -2.35 1.98
N ALA A 73 10.11 -2.50 0.67
CA ALA A 73 10.03 -1.37 -0.25
C ALA A 73 8.87 -0.44 0.11
N VAL A 74 7.70 -1.00 0.39
CA VAL A 74 6.52 -0.25 0.83
C VAL A 74 6.80 0.49 2.13
N GLY A 75 7.41 -0.17 3.10
CA GLY A 75 7.75 0.44 4.38
C GLY A 75 8.75 1.60 4.23
N ARG A 76 9.77 1.43 3.40
CA ARG A 76 10.75 2.50 3.14
C ARG A 76 10.11 3.73 2.50
N LEU A 77 9.23 3.51 1.52
CA LEU A 77 8.51 4.62 0.89
C LEU A 77 7.62 5.34 1.91
N ALA A 78 6.84 4.60 2.67
CA ALA A 78 5.94 5.18 3.66
C ALA A 78 6.70 6.00 4.70
N ALA A 79 7.87 5.54 5.15
CA ALA A 79 8.70 6.25 6.11
C ALA A 79 9.17 7.62 5.60
N ALA A 80 9.36 7.76 4.28
CA ALA A 80 9.87 8.96 3.65
C ALA A 80 8.77 9.91 3.14
N LEU A 81 7.52 9.48 3.13
CA LEU A 81 6.39 10.25 2.60
C LEU A 81 5.64 11.03 3.70
N PRO A 82 4.75 11.97 3.32
CA PRO A 82 3.92 12.67 4.30
C PRO A 82 3.02 11.74 5.12
N PRO A 83 2.41 12.24 6.23
CA PRO A 83 1.51 11.45 7.08
C PRO A 83 0.28 10.89 6.37
N VAL A 84 -0.14 11.51 5.27
CA VAL A 84 -1.22 11.01 4.39
C VAL A 84 -0.63 10.92 3.00
N ALA A 85 -0.66 9.75 2.38
CA ALA A 85 -0.05 9.57 1.07
C ALA A 85 -0.61 8.37 0.33
N VAL A 86 -0.33 8.36 -0.98
CA VAL A 86 -0.60 7.26 -1.91
C VAL A 86 0.73 6.80 -2.48
N LEU A 87 0.90 5.50 -2.61
CA LEU A 87 2.05 4.91 -3.29
C LEU A 87 1.62 3.76 -4.19
N VAL A 88 2.45 3.47 -5.19
CA VAL A 88 2.16 2.49 -6.23
C VAL A 88 3.08 1.29 -6.09
N MET A 89 2.52 0.10 -6.25
CA MET A 89 3.27 -1.16 -6.26
C MET A 89 3.66 -1.49 -7.71
N ALA A 90 4.81 -0.99 -8.18
CA ALA A 90 5.20 -1.19 -9.60
C ALA A 90 5.40 -2.67 -9.94
N GLY A 91 5.77 -3.51 -8.98
CA GLY A 91 5.92 -4.95 -9.16
C GLY A 91 4.63 -5.76 -8.98
N HIS A 92 3.49 -5.09 -8.79
CA HIS A 92 2.18 -5.72 -8.63
C HIS A 92 1.15 -4.94 -9.44
N GLU A 93 0.74 -5.52 -10.56
CA GLU A 93 -0.12 -4.85 -11.53
C GLU A 93 -1.36 -4.23 -10.87
N ASP A 94 -1.58 -2.95 -11.14
CA ASP A 94 -2.72 -2.16 -10.67
C ASP A 94 -2.75 -1.93 -9.16
N GLY A 95 -1.74 -2.36 -8.41
CA GLY A 95 -1.70 -2.28 -6.96
C GLY A 95 -1.36 -0.88 -6.44
N ILE A 96 -2.19 -0.38 -5.54
CA ILE A 96 -2.07 0.95 -4.95
C ILE A 96 -2.30 0.85 -3.45
N PHE A 97 -1.50 1.58 -2.66
CA PHE A 97 -1.72 1.77 -1.23
C PHE A 97 -1.99 3.23 -0.93
N ALA A 98 -2.92 3.48 -0.01
CA ALA A 98 -3.07 4.77 0.64
C ALA A 98 -3.06 4.57 2.15
N TYR A 99 -2.54 5.52 2.89
CA TYR A 99 -2.55 5.47 4.34
C TYR A 99 -2.74 6.86 4.93
N GLY A 100 -3.14 6.89 6.20
CA GLY A 100 -3.34 8.13 6.93
C GLY A 100 -3.64 7.86 8.40
N PRO A 101 -3.85 8.93 9.20
CA PRO A 101 -4.15 8.81 10.62
C PRO A 101 -5.53 8.21 10.89
N ASP A 102 -6.41 8.22 9.90
CA ASP A 102 -7.76 7.64 9.98
C ASP A 102 -8.19 7.13 8.60
N PRO A 103 -9.24 6.27 8.55
CA PRO A 103 -9.73 5.74 7.28
C PRO A 103 -10.21 6.81 6.30
N GLN A 104 -10.78 7.90 6.81
CA GLN A 104 -11.30 8.96 5.96
C GLN A 104 -10.18 9.68 5.20
N SER A 105 -9.08 10.00 5.87
CA SER A 105 -7.93 10.66 5.22
C SER A 105 -7.33 9.79 4.11
N ALA A 106 -7.16 8.49 4.37
CA ALA A 106 -6.65 7.56 3.36
C ALA A 106 -7.63 7.44 2.19
N ARG A 107 -8.94 7.35 2.47
CA ARG A 107 -9.97 7.28 1.44
C ARG A 107 -9.98 8.55 0.59
N ASP A 108 -9.87 9.71 1.19
CA ASP A 108 -9.92 10.98 0.47
C ASP A 108 -8.76 11.12 -0.52
N GLU A 109 -7.58 10.63 -0.16
CA GLU A 109 -6.44 10.57 -1.09
C GLU A 109 -6.75 9.70 -2.30
N LEU A 110 -7.32 8.52 -2.08
CA LEU A 110 -7.71 7.62 -3.16
C LEU A 110 -8.82 8.22 -4.01
N TRP A 111 -9.80 8.86 -3.37
CA TRP A 111 -10.91 9.49 -4.08
C TRP A 111 -10.44 10.61 -5.00
N ASP A 112 -9.48 11.42 -4.57
CA ASP A 112 -8.88 12.44 -5.42
C ASP A 112 -8.24 11.82 -6.66
N VAL A 113 -7.46 10.76 -6.48
CA VAL A 113 -6.84 10.05 -7.62
C VAL A 113 -7.90 9.46 -8.53
N TYR A 114 -8.93 8.84 -7.95
CA TYR A 114 -10.05 8.27 -8.71
C TYR A 114 -10.71 9.32 -9.60
N CYS A 115 -11.04 10.47 -9.03
CA CYS A 115 -11.68 11.55 -9.78
C CYS A 115 -10.77 12.10 -10.87
N ARG A 116 -9.48 12.30 -10.59
CA ARG A 116 -8.52 12.76 -11.62
C ARG A 116 -8.33 11.75 -12.73
N ALA A 117 -8.28 10.48 -12.39
CA ALA A 117 -8.07 9.40 -13.38
C ALA A 117 -9.23 9.26 -14.35
N ARG A 118 -10.42 9.68 -13.96
CA ARG A 118 -11.64 9.55 -14.78
C ARG A 118 -12.10 10.86 -15.40
N ARG A 119 -11.32 11.92 -15.27
CA ARG A 119 -11.54 13.15 -16.03
C ARG A 119 -11.11 12.94 -17.48
N GLU A 120 -11.87 13.54 -18.37
CA GLU A 120 -11.54 13.57 -19.80
C GLU A 120 -10.76 14.84 -20.16
#